data_8a06aa7ef0aff964f37d45fa252d752e
#
_entry.id   8a06aa7ef0aff964f37d45fa252d752e
#
_cell.length_a   1.000
_cell.length_b   1.000
_cell.length_c   1.000
_cell.angle_alpha   90.00
_cell.angle_beta   90.00
_cell.angle_gamma   90.00
#
_symmetry.space_group_name_H-M   'P 1'
#
loop_
_entity.id
_entity.type
_entity.pdbx_description
1 polymer ?
#
loop_
_entity_poly.entity_id
_entity_poly.type
_entity_poly.pdbx_seq_one_letter_code
_entity_poly.pdbx_strand_id
1 'polypeptide(L)'
;MDNTIAPGPFDAAVSWLTFLHIADKQKLLNACARRLKPGAALYVEDFFAIEPPTAEEAIMLKRDVAAPPQPTREEYKAALAKAGFVRLEWTDMTAGWTKYVADRVAAYKLAEEKVKRVHGEEVYQSQLAFFDAIDKLFSGGRLGGCRYVAFKA
;
A
#
# COMPACT_ATOMS: atom_id res chain seq x y z
N MET A 1 22.27 5.64 14.47
CA MET A 1 20.91 5.86 15.00
C MET A 1 20.42 4.51 15.50
N ASP A 2 20.09 4.43 16.77
CA ASP A 2 19.59 3.20 17.37
C ASP A 2 18.14 3.00 16.91
N ASN A 3 17.92 1.99 16.05
CA ASN A 3 16.61 1.65 15.48
C ASN A 3 15.80 0.72 16.40
N THR A 4 15.98 0.85 17.71
CA THR A 4 15.20 0.09 18.69
C THR A 4 13.75 0.59 18.70
N ILE A 5 12.90 -0.12 17.97
CA ILE A 5 11.45 0.03 18.10
C ILE A 5 11.08 -0.28 19.55
N ALA A 6 10.33 0.62 20.18
CA ALA A 6 9.83 0.42 21.54
C ALA A 6 9.30 -1.02 21.73
N PRO A 7 9.55 -1.67 22.87
CA PRO A 7 9.32 -3.13 23.00
C PRO A 7 7.86 -3.55 22.93
N GLY A 8 6.88 -2.64 23.01
CA GLY A 8 5.45 -2.96 23.07
C GLY A 8 5.07 -3.61 24.43
N PRO A 9 3.86 -4.19 24.54
CA PRO A 9 2.80 -4.23 23.54
C PRO A 9 2.07 -2.88 23.36
N PHE A 10 1.58 -2.63 22.15
CA PHE A 10 0.89 -1.40 21.77
C PHE A 10 -0.63 -1.55 21.78
N ASP A 11 -1.34 -0.43 21.96
CA ASP A 11 -2.81 -0.36 21.93
C ASP A 11 -3.34 -0.32 20.49
N ALA A 12 -2.53 0.10 19.52
CA ALA A 12 -2.85 0.09 18.10
C ALA A 12 -1.57 0.10 17.26
N ALA A 13 -1.70 -0.33 16.00
CA ALA A 13 -0.71 -0.12 14.95
C ALA A 13 -1.40 0.46 13.71
N VAL A 14 -0.72 1.36 13.03
CA VAL A 14 -1.24 2.00 11.83
C VAL A 14 -0.20 1.95 10.72
N SER A 15 -0.67 1.80 9.47
CA SER A 15 0.19 1.78 8.29
C SER A 15 -0.53 2.43 7.11
N TRP A 16 0.17 3.28 6.39
CA TRP A 16 -0.28 3.88 5.15
C TRP A 16 0.75 3.65 4.06
N LEU A 17 0.36 2.96 2.99
CA LEU A 17 1.17 2.73 1.79
C LEU A 17 2.60 2.23 2.09
N THR A 18 2.72 1.30 3.04
CA THR A 18 4.01 0.75 3.47
C THR A 18 4.04 -0.76 3.34
N PHE A 19 2.97 -1.45 3.66
CA PHE A 19 2.90 -2.90 3.59
C PHE A 19 3.07 -3.41 2.16
N LEU A 20 2.66 -2.61 1.17
CA LEU A 20 2.82 -2.94 -0.26
C LEU A 20 4.25 -3.33 -0.63
N HIS A 21 5.26 -2.73 0.02
CA HIS A 21 6.67 -2.98 -0.26
C HIS A 21 7.21 -4.28 0.35
N ILE A 22 6.49 -4.90 1.28
CA ILE A 22 6.93 -6.09 2.03
C ILE A 22 6.35 -7.35 1.40
N ALA A 23 7.21 -8.18 0.81
CA ALA A 23 6.79 -9.39 0.08
C ALA A 23 6.14 -10.42 1.00
N ASP A 24 6.75 -10.72 2.15
CA ASP A 24 6.24 -11.71 3.11
C ASP A 24 5.19 -11.09 4.05
N LYS A 25 3.95 -11.02 3.56
CA LYS A 25 2.81 -10.49 4.33
C LYS A 25 2.54 -11.30 5.60
N GLN A 26 2.73 -12.62 5.56
CA GLN A 26 2.49 -13.45 6.75
C GLN A 26 3.49 -13.12 7.87
N LYS A 27 4.76 -12.98 7.53
CA LYS A 27 5.81 -12.60 8.50
C LYS A 27 5.56 -11.20 9.06
N LEU A 28 5.16 -10.26 8.21
CA LEU A 28 4.80 -8.90 8.59
C LEU A 28 3.62 -8.89 9.58
N LEU A 29 2.51 -9.55 9.23
CA LEU A 29 1.31 -9.60 10.07
C LEU A 29 1.55 -10.32 11.40
N ASN A 30 2.33 -11.39 11.38
CA ASN A 30 2.78 -12.05 12.61
C ASN A 30 3.62 -11.11 13.50
N ALA A 31 4.47 -10.27 12.91
CA ALA A 31 5.26 -9.30 13.66
C ALA A 31 4.36 -8.21 14.28
N CYS A 32 3.36 -7.71 13.54
CA CYS A 32 2.36 -6.78 14.07
C CYS A 32 1.58 -7.40 15.23
N ALA A 33 1.07 -8.63 15.06
CA ALA A 33 0.29 -9.30 16.09
C ALA A 33 1.07 -9.49 17.39
N ARG A 34 2.37 -9.85 17.32
CA ARG A 34 3.20 -9.99 18.52
C ARG A 34 3.42 -8.70 19.30
N ARG A 35 3.26 -7.54 18.64
CA ARG A 35 3.47 -6.22 19.23
C ARG A 35 2.20 -5.54 19.70
N LEU A 36 1.05 -6.14 19.45
CA LEU A 36 -0.25 -5.61 19.82
C LEU A 36 -0.80 -6.32 21.08
N LYS A 37 -1.49 -5.57 21.94
CA LYS A 37 -2.27 -6.11 23.05
C LYS A 37 -3.46 -6.94 22.52
N PRO A 38 -4.00 -7.91 23.28
CA PRO A 38 -5.31 -8.48 22.98
C PRO A 38 -6.36 -7.38 22.82
N GLY A 39 -7.22 -7.49 21.80
CA GLY A 39 -8.23 -6.48 21.46
C GLY A 39 -7.71 -5.25 20.71
N ALA A 40 -6.39 -5.07 20.59
CA ALA A 40 -5.81 -3.91 19.88
C ALA A 40 -6.07 -3.97 18.38
N ALA A 41 -6.17 -2.80 17.76
CA ALA A 41 -6.44 -2.64 16.34
C ALA A 41 -5.15 -2.51 15.51
N LEU A 42 -5.16 -3.16 14.35
CA LEU A 42 -4.25 -2.89 13.23
C LEU A 42 -5.04 -2.17 12.14
N TYR A 43 -4.73 -0.89 11.90
CA TYR A 43 -5.31 -0.09 10.82
C TYR A 43 -4.33 -0.02 9.66
N VAL A 44 -4.80 -0.32 8.45
CA VAL A 44 -3.97 -0.27 7.23
C VAL A 44 -4.75 0.34 6.07
N GLU A 45 -4.11 1.27 5.36
CA GLU A 45 -4.49 1.67 4.01
C GLU A 45 -3.37 1.30 3.05
N ASP A 46 -3.69 0.45 2.06
CA ASP A 46 -2.67 -0.10 1.17
C ASP A 46 -3.25 -0.63 -0.14
N PHE A 47 -2.38 -1.14 -1.00
CA PHE A 47 -2.76 -1.80 -2.24
C PHE A 47 -3.18 -3.25 -1.99
N PHE A 48 -4.08 -3.73 -2.83
CA PHE A 48 -4.42 -5.16 -2.93
C PHE A 48 -4.64 -5.55 -4.39
N ALA A 49 -4.52 -6.83 -4.72
CA ALA A 49 -4.88 -7.33 -6.03
C ALA A 49 -6.39 -7.60 -6.10
N ILE A 50 -7.06 -7.01 -7.10
CA ILE A 50 -8.41 -7.37 -7.49
C ILE A 50 -8.35 -8.70 -8.25
N GLU A 51 -7.37 -8.80 -9.16
CA GLU A 51 -6.98 -10.00 -9.90
C GLU A 51 -5.45 -10.13 -9.93
N PRO A 52 -4.90 -11.31 -10.20
CA PRO A 52 -3.46 -11.46 -10.39
C PRO A 52 -2.95 -10.50 -11.46
N PRO A 53 -1.82 -9.81 -11.24
CA PRO A 53 -1.27 -8.90 -12.21
C PRO A 53 -0.83 -9.64 -13.48
N THR A 54 -0.91 -8.99 -14.62
CA THR A 54 -0.23 -9.44 -15.83
C THR A 54 1.28 -9.42 -15.66
N ALA A 55 2.02 -10.08 -16.55
CA ALA A 55 3.49 -10.04 -16.51
C ALA A 55 4.03 -8.60 -16.61
N GLU A 56 3.40 -7.76 -17.43
CA GLU A 56 3.78 -6.36 -17.59
C GLU A 56 3.50 -5.54 -16.31
N GLU A 57 2.33 -5.71 -15.70
CA GLU A 57 1.97 -5.05 -14.44
C GLU A 57 2.87 -5.49 -13.28
N ALA A 58 3.25 -6.76 -13.23
CA ALA A 58 4.20 -7.25 -12.22
C ALA A 58 5.59 -6.63 -12.37
N ILE A 59 6.07 -6.45 -13.60
CA ILE A 59 7.31 -5.73 -13.88
C ILE A 59 7.21 -4.27 -13.47
N MET A 60 6.09 -3.61 -13.80
CA MET A 60 5.83 -2.21 -13.44
C MET A 60 5.76 -2.00 -11.92
N LEU A 61 5.03 -2.87 -11.21
CA LEU A 61 5.00 -2.85 -9.74
C LEU A 61 6.41 -2.92 -9.14
N LYS A 62 7.22 -3.86 -9.64
CA LYS A 62 8.59 -4.05 -9.12
C LYS A 62 9.53 -2.89 -9.46
N ARG A 63 9.51 -2.43 -10.72
CA ARG A 63 10.44 -1.41 -11.24
C ARG A 63 10.09 -0.01 -10.77
N ASP A 64 8.82 0.37 -10.88
CA ASP A 64 8.39 1.76 -10.74
C ASP A 64 7.79 2.06 -9.36
N VAL A 65 7.23 1.04 -8.69
CA VAL A 65 6.61 1.18 -7.36
C VAL A 65 7.46 0.54 -6.25
N ALA A 66 8.49 -0.21 -6.61
CA ALA A 66 9.31 -1.01 -5.67
C ALA A 66 8.45 -1.97 -4.83
N ALA A 67 7.39 -2.53 -5.41
CA ALA A 67 6.46 -3.42 -4.75
C ALA A 67 6.41 -4.79 -5.43
N PRO A 68 6.32 -5.90 -4.67
CA PRO A 68 5.99 -7.22 -5.21
C PRO A 68 4.52 -7.24 -5.66
N PRO A 69 4.08 -8.29 -6.39
CA PRO A 69 2.66 -8.56 -6.58
C PRO A 69 1.91 -8.54 -5.25
N GLN A 70 0.77 -7.88 -5.22
CA GLN A 70 0.00 -7.74 -4.00
C GLN A 70 -0.93 -8.94 -3.79
N PRO A 71 -1.25 -9.30 -2.55
CA PRO A 71 -2.25 -10.32 -2.27
C PRO A 71 -3.65 -9.83 -2.61
N THR A 72 -4.51 -10.77 -2.94
CA THR A 72 -5.95 -10.53 -3.05
C THR A 72 -6.59 -10.27 -1.69
N ARG A 73 -7.81 -9.75 -1.69
CA ARG A 73 -8.58 -9.58 -0.45
C ARG A 73 -8.70 -10.87 0.36
N GLU A 74 -8.95 -11.98 -0.30
CA GLU A 74 -9.11 -13.28 0.39
C GLU A 74 -7.78 -13.81 0.95
N GLU A 75 -6.67 -13.59 0.25
CA GLU A 75 -5.34 -13.92 0.76
C GLU A 75 -4.97 -13.04 1.97
N TYR A 76 -5.31 -11.74 1.96
CA TYR A 76 -5.15 -10.87 3.13
C TYR A 76 -5.95 -11.35 4.32
N LYS A 77 -7.23 -11.70 4.12
CA LYS A 77 -8.09 -12.26 5.18
C LYS A 77 -7.50 -13.52 5.79
N ALA A 78 -7.05 -14.45 4.95
CA ALA A 78 -6.44 -15.70 5.40
C ALA A 78 -5.16 -15.44 6.20
N ALA A 79 -4.29 -14.54 5.72
CA ALA A 79 -3.05 -14.19 6.40
C ALA A 79 -3.29 -13.48 7.75
N LEU A 80 -4.28 -12.59 7.82
CA LEU A 80 -4.69 -11.92 9.07
C LEU A 80 -5.22 -12.93 10.09
N ALA A 81 -6.13 -13.82 9.68
CA ALA A 81 -6.66 -14.86 10.56
C ALA A 81 -5.54 -15.77 11.09
N LYS A 82 -4.61 -16.21 10.23
CA LYS A 82 -3.45 -17.00 10.60
C LYS A 82 -2.49 -16.28 11.55
N ALA A 83 -2.43 -14.96 11.48
CA ALA A 83 -1.64 -14.13 12.40
C ALA A 83 -2.34 -13.87 13.76
N GLY A 84 -3.58 -14.33 13.94
CA GLY A 84 -4.34 -14.18 15.19
C GLY A 84 -5.23 -12.93 15.25
N PHE A 85 -5.60 -12.37 14.09
CA PHE A 85 -6.63 -11.34 14.05
C PHE A 85 -8.01 -11.98 13.85
N VAL A 86 -8.98 -11.66 14.71
CA VAL A 86 -10.28 -12.34 14.78
C VAL A 86 -11.45 -11.58 14.18
N ARG A 87 -11.28 -10.28 13.95
CA ARG A 87 -12.29 -9.41 13.32
C ARG A 87 -11.60 -8.58 12.24
N LEU A 88 -12.23 -8.49 11.08
CA LEU A 88 -11.74 -7.70 9.95
C LEU A 88 -12.87 -6.82 9.40
N GLU A 89 -12.65 -5.53 9.40
CA GLU A 89 -13.46 -4.55 8.70
C GLU A 89 -12.72 -4.11 7.44
N TRP A 90 -13.31 -4.34 6.27
CA TRP A 90 -12.67 -4.06 4.97
C TRP A 90 -13.48 -3.05 4.18
N THR A 91 -12.83 -2.02 3.71
CA THR A 91 -13.39 -1.00 2.81
C THR A 91 -12.59 -1.02 1.51
N ASP A 92 -13.27 -1.21 0.39
CA ASP A 92 -12.69 -1.03 -0.94
C ASP A 92 -12.65 0.46 -1.25
N MET A 93 -11.47 0.97 -1.54
CA MET A 93 -11.22 2.38 -1.85
C MET A 93 -10.82 2.60 -3.30
N THR A 94 -10.86 1.54 -4.13
CA THR A 94 -10.32 1.52 -5.49
C THR A 94 -10.85 2.67 -6.34
N ALA A 95 -12.16 2.86 -6.40
CA ALA A 95 -12.76 3.90 -7.24
C ALA A 95 -12.27 5.32 -6.85
N GLY A 96 -12.22 5.60 -5.54
CA GLY A 96 -11.72 6.89 -5.03
C GLY A 96 -10.24 7.09 -5.31
N TRP A 97 -9.43 6.05 -5.16
CA TRP A 97 -8.00 6.12 -5.40
C TRP A 97 -7.66 6.21 -6.89
N THR A 98 -8.36 5.48 -7.76
CA THR A 98 -8.20 5.61 -9.22
C THR A 98 -8.43 7.06 -9.66
N LYS A 99 -9.54 7.66 -9.21
CA LYS A 99 -9.81 9.07 -9.51
C LYS A 99 -8.74 10.00 -8.95
N TYR A 100 -8.35 9.81 -7.69
CA TYR A 100 -7.33 10.64 -7.03
C TYR A 100 -5.98 10.59 -7.77
N VAL A 101 -5.54 9.40 -8.20
CA VAL A 101 -4.27 9.24 -8.91
C VAL A 101 -4.32 9.93 -10.26
N ALA A 102 -5.40 9.77 -11.04
CA ALA A 102 -5.59 10.46 -12.32
C ALA A 102 -5.57 12.00 -12.16
N ASP A 103 -6.31 12.52 -11.16
CA ASP A 103 -6.31 13.96 -10.84
C ASP A 103 -4.91 14.44 -10.43
N ARG A 104 -4.16 13.64 -9.68
CA ARG A 104 -2.80 13.96 -9.26
C ARG A 104 -1.80 14.01 -10.42
N VAL A 105 -1.89 13.06 -11.36
CA VAL A 105 -1.08 13.09 -12.59
C VAL A 105 -1.35 14.37 -13.36
N ALA A 106 -2.61 14.70 -13.59
CA ALA A 106 -3.01 15.92 -14.30
C ALA A 106 -2.48 17.19 -13.60
N ALA A 107 -2.67 17.30 -12.29
CA ALA A 107 -2.19 18.42 -11.49
C ALA A 107 -0.67 18.54 -11.50
N TYR A 108 0.05 17.42 -11.47
CA TYR A 108 1.51 17.41 -11.50
C TYR A 108 2.05 17.90 -12.86
N LYS A 109 1.43 17.47 -13.96
CA LYS A 109 1.74 17.96 -15.33
C LYS A 109 1.50 19.46 -15.46
N LEU A 110 0.40 19.98 -14.91
CA LEU A 110 0.13 21.42 -14.90
C LEU A 110 1.13 22.22 -14.06
N ALA A 111 1.76 21.61 -13.07
CA ALA A 111 2.75 22.24 -12.20
C ALA A 111 4.21 22.12 -12.72
N GLU A 112 4.43 21.62 -13.93
CA GLU A 112 5.73 21.28 -14.51
C GLU A 112 6.79 22.37 -14.28
N GLU A 113 6.55 23.59 -14.79
CA GLU A 113 7.49 24.68 -14.68
C GLU A 113 7.87 25.02 -13.22
N LYS A 114 6.88 24.97 -12.32
CA LYS A 114 7.10 25.22 -10.89
C LYS A 114 7.94 24.14 -10.26
N VAL A 115 7.65 22.86 -10.54
CA VAL A 115 8.36 21.72 -9.96
C VAL A 115 9.79 21.67 -10.50
N LYS A 116 10.01 21.84 -11.79
CA LYS A 116 11.34 21.89 -12.40
C LYS A 116 12.20 23.00 -11.83
N ARG A 117 11.62 24.19 -11.63
CA ARG A 117 12.34 25.32 -11.02
C ARG A 117 12.80 25.06 -9.60
N VAL A 118 12.01 24.32 -8.79
CA VAL A 118 12.30 24.09 -7.37
C VAL A 118 13.15 22.83 -7.16
N HIS A 119 12.86 21.76 -7.89
CA HIS A 119 13.43 20.44 -7.68
C HIS A 119 14.33 19.93 -8.82
N GLY A 120 14.31 20.60 -9.97
CA GLY A 120 15.05 20.20 -11.16
C GLY A 120 14.30 19.25 -12.08
N GLU A 121 14.80 19.15 -13.32
CA GLU A 121 14.23 18.32 -14.38
C GLU A 121 14.19 16.83 -14.02
N GLU A 122 15.29 16.29 -13.47
CA GLU A 122 15.42 14.87 -13.15
C GLU A 122 14.37 14.43 -12.11
N VAL A 123 14.17 15.23 -11.06
CA VAL A 123 13.16 14.96 -10.04
C VAL A 123 11.76 15.02 -10.62
N TYR A 124 11.48 16.01 -11.48
CA TYR A 124 10.18 16.09 -12.16
C TYR A 124 9.89 14.85 -12.98
N GLN A 125 10.81 14.41 -13.82
CA GLN A 125 10.63 13.25 -14.70
C GLN A 125 10.50 11.95 -13.90
N SER A 126 11.33 11.76 -12.88
CA SER A 126 11.26 10.57 -12.02
C SER A 126 9.91 10.47 -11.29
N GLN A 127 9.43 11.58 -10.75
CA GLN A 127 8.17 11.61 -10.01
C GLN A 127 6.96 11.45 -10.95
N LEU A 128 7.02 12.04 -12.14
CA LEU A 128 6.00 11.88 -13.17
C LEU A 128 5.90 10.43 -13.63
N ALA A 129 7.02 9.77 -13.88
CA ALA A 129 7.07 8.37 -14.26
C ALA A 129 6.44 7.47 -13.17
N PHE A 130 6.71 7.75 -11.90
CA PHE A 130 6.09 7.06 -10.77
C PHE A 130 4.56 7.25 -10.75
N PHE A 131 4.07 8.49 -10.90
CA PHE A 131 2.62 8.74 -10.91
C PHE A 131 1.92 8.13 -12.12
N ASP A 132 2.53 8.20 -13.31
CA ASP A 132 2.01 7.56 -14.53
C ASP A 132 1.95 6.02 -14.38
N ALA A 133 2.92 5.41 -13.72
CA ALA A 133 2.90 3.97 -13.43
C ALA A 133 1.75 3.58 -12.50
N ILE A 134 1.55 4.33 -11.41
CA ILE A 134 0.44 4.09 -10.48
C ILE A 134 -0.91 4.27 -11.20
N ASP A 135 -1.07 5.32 -12.01
CA ASP A 135 -2.29 5.57 -12.76
C ASP A 135 -2.63 4.42 -13.72
N LYS A 136 -1.64 3.92 -14.46
CA LYS A 136 -1.80 2.75 -15.34
C LYS A 136 -2.19 1.49 -14.57
N LEU A 137 -1.57 1.25 -13.43
CA LEU A 137 -1.87 0.06 -12.60
C LEU A 137 -3.30 0.10 -12.06
N PHE A 138 -3.76 1.28 -11.57
CA PHE A 138 -5.13 1.41 -11.06
C PHE A 138 -6.17 1.40 -12.17
N SER A 139 -5.93 2.09 -13.28
CA SER A 139 -6.83 2.12 -14.43
C SER A 139 -6.89 0.78 -15.18
N GLY A 140 -5.87 -0.07 -15.05
CA GLY A 140 -5.86 -1.45 -15.56
C GLY A 140 -6.87 -2.38 -14.86
N GLY A 141 -7.38 -1.98 -13.68
CA GLY A 141 -8.47 -2.66 -12.98
C GLY A 141 -8.06 -3.93 -12.21
N ARG A 142 -6.77 -4.29 -12.21
CA ARG A 142 -6.26 -5.47 -11.47
C ARG A 142 -5.66 -5.12 -10.12
N LEU A 143 -5.28 -3.85 -9.92
CA LEU A 143 -4.80 -3.31 -8.67
C LEU A 143 -5.87 -2.41 -8.05
N GLY A 144 -6.10 -2.55 -6.76
CA GLY A 144 -7.01 -1.73 -5.99
C GLY A 144 -6.38 -1.11 -4.75
N GLY A 145 -7.05 -0.12 -4.19
CA GLY A 145 -6.78 0.44 -2.89
C GLY A 145 -7.76 -0.07 -1.85
N CYS A 146 -7.30 -0.36 -0.66
CA CYS A 146 -8.14 -0.78 0.44
C CYS A 146 -7.80 -0.07 1.74
N ARG A 147 -8.78 -0.01 2.62
CA ARG A 147 -8.60 0.23 4.04
C ARG A 147 -9.12 -0.96 4.79
N TYR A 148 -8.35 -1.44 5.75
CA TYR A 148 -8.87 -2.43 6.67
C TYR A 148 -8.48 -2.14 8.12
N VAL A 149 -9.36 -2.56 9.03
CA VAL A 149 -9.10 -2.59 10.46
C VAL A 149 -9.24 -4.03 10.92
N ALA A 150 -8.19 -4.57 11.52
CA ALA A 150 -8.17 -5.93 12.05
C ALA A 150 -7.89 -5.90 13.56
N PHE A 151 -8.60 -6.71 14.34
CA PHE A 151 -8.49 -6.72 15.79
C PHE A 151 -7.83 -8.02 16.25
N LYS A 152 -6.81 -7.88 17.09
CA LYS A 152 -6.09 -9.03 17.64
C LYS A 152 -6.98 -9.81 18.61
N ALA A 153 -6.90 -11.16 18.56
CA ALA A 153 -7.46 -12.05 19.59
C ALA A 153 -6.90 -11.75 20.99
#